data_a407e330fb4743c1bdf005281a784419
#
_entry.id   a407e330fb4743c1bdf005281a784419
#
_cell.length_a   1.000
_cell.length_b   1.000
_cell.length_c   1.000
_cell.angle_alpha   90.00
_cell.angle_beta   90.00
_cell.angle_gamma   90.00
#
_symmetry.space_group_name_H-M   'P 1'
#
loop_
_entity.id
_entity.type
_entity.pdbx_description
1 polymer ?
#
loop_
_entity_poly.entity_id
_entity_poly.type
_entity_poly.pdbx_seq_one_letter_code
_entity_poly.pdbx_strand_id
1 'polypeptide(L)'
;LREVFADDDRVVVHARDGYAAMKALLPPRVGEQRIARGLVLIDPPYEVQDAEYPQILASLRDALERWPAATYMVWYPIKQRRSLLPFFRKAAALPTKGAFVAELQVRPDDSPLRLNGSGMLVINPPWQLDQALAPVLAVLASTLGEAGASHRLEWLRQPT
;
A
#
# COMPACT_ATOMS: atom_id res chain seq x y z
N LEU A 1 -11.70 0.41 18.61
CA LEU A 1 -11.00 1.62 18.14
C LEU A 1 -11.62 2.91 18.69
N ARG A 2 -12.95 3.11 18.60
CA ARG A 2 -13.59 4.34 19.13
C ARG A 2 -13.31 4.57 20.61
N GLU A 3 -13.40 3.53 21.43
CA GLU A 3 -13.09 3.60 22.87
C GLU A 3 -11.61 3.89 23.12
N VAL A 4 -10.71 3.29 22.33
CA VAL A 4 -9.26 3.47 22.49
C VAL A 4 -8.81 4.89 22.16
N PHE A 5 -9.49 5.54 21.22
CA PHE A 5 -9.13 6.89 20.76
C PHE A 5 -10.17 7.95 21.14
N ALA A 6 -11.00 7.68 22.17
CA ALA A 6 -12.09 8.59 22.57
C ALA A 6 -11.59 9.98 22.98
N ASP A 7 -10.42 10.06 23.58
CA ASP A 7 -9.82 11.28 24.11
C ASP A 7 -8.71 11.88 23.22
N ASP A 8 -8.57 11.38 21.96
CA ASP A 8 -7.56 11.90 21.03
C ASP A 8 -8.24 12.63 19.86
N ASP A 9 -8.31 13.95 19.95
CA ASP A 9 -8.91 14.83 18.95
C ASP A 9 -8.25 14.76 17.56
N ARG A 10 -7.08 14.12 17.46
CA ARG A 10 -6.38 13.90 16.18
C ARG A 10 -6.93 12.70 15.42
N VAL A 11 -7.74 11.85 16.07
CA VAL A 11 -8.22 10.59 15.53
C VAL A 11 -9.73 10.62 15.33
N VAL A 12 -10.16 10.33 14.10
CA VAL A 12 -11.58 10.20 13.76
C VAL A 12 -11.84 8.78 13.26
N VAL A 13 -12.75 8.05 13.92
CA VAL A 13 -13.09 6.67 13.58
C VAL A 13 -14.42 6.62 12.84
N HIS A 14 -14.37 6.20 11.57
CA HIS A 14 -15.55 5.99 10.73
C HIS A 14 -15.84 4.48 10.58
N ALA A 15 -17.04 4.03 10.96
CA ALA A 15 -17.51 2.66 10.73
C ALA A 15 -18.27 2.61 9.39
N ARG A 16 -17.55 2.43 8.29
CA ARG A 16 -18.09 2.36 6.93
C ARG A 16 -17.14 1.58 6.02
N ASP A 17 -17.60 1.26 4.82
CA ASP A 17 -16.76 0.73 3.77
C ASP A 17 -15.57 1.64 3.48
N GLY A 18 -14.34 1.10 3.45
CA GLY A 18 -13.11 1.86 3.29
C GLY A 18 -12.98 2.54 1.93
N TYR A 19 -13.44 1.91 0.87
CA TYR A 19 -13.40 2.48 -0.48
C TYR A 19 -14.39 3.63 -0.65
N ALA A 20 -15.58 3.48 -0.06
CA ALA A 20 -16.55 4.56 0.02
C ALA A 20 -16.05 5.72 0.90
N ALA A 21 -15.30 5.41 1.97
CA ALA A 21 -14.65 6.41 2.81
C ALA A 21 -13.60 7.21 2.04
N MET A 22 -12.73 6.55 1.27
CA MET A 22 -11.75 7.24 0.41
C MET A 22 -12.44 8.23 -0.54
N LYS A 23 -13.55 7.82 -1.17
CA LYS A 23 -14.32 8.69 -2.06
C LYS A 23 -14.94 9.89 -1.35
N ALA A 24 -15.40 9.73 -0.11
CA ALA A 24 -16.07 10.76 0.66
C ALA A 24 -15.14 11.71 1.40
N LEU A 25 -13.97 11.21 1.87
CA LEU A 25 -13.10 11.93 2.81
C LEU A 25 -11.84 12.51 2.18
N LEU A 26 -11.46 12.08 0.96
CA LEU A 26 -10.23 12.56 0.31
C LEU A 26 -10.51 13.64 -0.74
N PRO A 27 -9.72 14.72 -0.79
CA PRO A 27 -8.72 15.13 0.20
C PRO A 27 -9.38 15.62 1.49
N PRO A 28 -8.75 15.37 2.67
CA PRO A 28 -9.28 15.84 3.93
C PRO A 28 -9.20 17.38 4.01
N ARG A 29 -10.02 17.95 4.90
CA ARG A 29 -10.10 19.39 5.11
C ARG A 29 -9.92 19.74 6.58
N VAL A 30 -9.32 20.91 6.83
CA VAL A 30 -9.32 21.58 8.12
C VAL A 30 -10.06 22.91 7.92
N GLY A 31 -11.26 23.01 8.43
CA GLY A 31 -12.20 24.08 8.06
C GLY A 31 -12.49 24.05 6.57
N GLU A 32 -12.27 25.16 5.87
CA GLU A 32 -12.48 25.27 4.43
C GLU A 32 -11.24 24.86 3.60
N GLN A 33 -10.08 24.73 4.22
CA GLN A 33 -8.81 24.44 3.53
C GLN A 33 -8.64 22.93 3.29
N ARG A 34 -8.28 22.58 2.05
CA ARG A 34 -7.87 21.21 1.70
C ARG A 34 -6.44 20.97 2.17
N ILE A 35 -6.19 19.81 2.77
CA ILE A 35 -4.83 19.39 3.11
C ILE A 35 -4.09 19.05 1.82
N ALA A 36 -2.95 19.71 1.59
CA ALA A 36 -2.21 19.60 0.34
C ALA A 36 -1.51 18.24 0.17
N ARG A 37 -1.00 17.66 1.26
CA ARG A 37 -0.27 16.40 1.27
C ARG A 37 -0.73 15.52 2.42
N GLY A 38 -0.66 14.20 2.23
CA GLY A 38 -0.97 13.24 3.27
C GLY A 38 -0.63 11.83 2.83
N LEU A 39 -0.91 10.88 3.72
CA LEU A 39 -0.70 9.46 3.48
C LEU A 39 -2.03 8.73 3.65
N VAL A 40 -2.30 7.83 2.71
CA VAL A 40 -3.46 6.92 2.74
C VAL A 40 -2.94 5.50 2.79
N LEU A 41 -3.20 4.79 3.90
CA LEU A 41 -2.93 3.37 4.02
C LEU A 41 -4.19 2.57 3.67
N ILE A 42 -4.04 1.61 2.77
CA ILE A 42 -5.10 0.72 2.30
C ILE A 42 -4.71 -0.71 2.67
N ASP A 43 -5.45 -1.29 3.60
CA ASP A 43 -5.24 -2.64 4.12
C ASP A 43 -6.57 -3.39 4.13
N PRO A 44 -7.03 -3.92 2.97
CA PRO A 44 -8.31 -4.60 2.86
C PRO A 44 -8.24 -6.05 3.36
N PRO A 45 -9.37 -6.67 3.68
CA PRO A 45 -9.44 -8.08 4.05
C PRO A 45 -9.29 -8.96 2.80
N TYR A 46 -8.12 -9.47 2.54
CA TYR A 46 -7.81 -10.29 1.34
C TYR A 46 -8.41 -11.70 1.38
N GLU A 47 -9.64 -11.86 1.84
CA GLU A 47 -10.35 -13.16 1.85
C GLU A 47 -10.58 -13.66 0.43
N VAL A 48 -10.97 -12.76 -0.49
CA VAL A 48 -11.12 -13.02 -1.92
C VAL A 48 -10.16 -12.12 -2.70
N GLN A 49 -8.89 -12.44 -2.63
CA GLN A 49 -7.76 -11.62 -3.13
C GLN A 49 -7.94 -11.14 -4.59
N ASP A 50 -8.43 -12.02 -5.48
CA ASP A 50 -8.59 -11.69 -6.91
C ASP A 50 -9.69 -10.65 -7.16
N ALA A 51 -10.68 -10.54 -6.29
CA ALA A 51 -11.74 -9.53 -6.37
C ALA A 51 -11.29 -8.18 -5.79
N GLU A 52 -10.36 -8.19 -4.82
CA GLU A 52 -9.89 -6.97 -4.17
C GLU A 52 -9.03 -6.09 -5.08
N TYR A 53 -8.12 -6.67 -5.86
CA TYR A 53 -7.20 -5.87 -6.69
C TYR A 53 -7.89 -4.94 -7.70
N PRO A 54 -8.93 -5.34 -8.44
CA PRO A 54 -9.68 -4.43 -9.30
C PRO A 54 -10.30 -3.25 -8.54
N GLN A 55 -10.85 -3.50 -7.35
CA GLN A 55 -11.48 -2.48 -6.52
C GLN A 55 -10.45 -1.49 -5.95
N ILE A 56 -9.30 -1.99 -5.48
CA ILE A 56 -8.16 -1.16 -5.05
C ILE A 56 -7.74 -0.23 -6.19
N LEU A 57 -7.52 -0.77 -7.40
CA LEU A 57 -7.04 0.00 -8.55
C LEU A 57 -8.06 1.06 -9.00
N ALA A 58 -9.34 0.75 -8.99
CA ALA A 58 -10.40 1.71 -9.29
C ALA A 58 -10.43 2.85 -8.26
N SER A 59 -10.39 2.51 -6.97
CA SER A 59 -10.39 3.49 -5.89
C SER A 59 -9.13 4.36 -5.87
N LEU A 60 -7.97 3.79 -6.18
CA LEU A 60 -6.71 4.53 -6.33
C LEU A 60 -6.77 5.52 -7.49
N ARG A 61 -7.35 5.13 -8.63
CA ARG A 61 -7.50 6.03 -9.78
C ARG A 61 -8.35 7.26 -9.41
N ASP A 62 -9.52 7.04 -8.82
CA ASP A 62 -10.41 8.10 -8.36
C ASP A 62 -9.74 8.99 -7.30
N ALA A 63 -8.97 8.41 -6.38
CA ALA A 63 -8.29 9.14 -5.34
C ALA A 63 -7.12 9.99 -5.89
N LEU A 64 -6.35 9.46 -6.83
CA LEU A 64 -5.24 10.17 -7.49
C LEU A 64 -5.72 11.37 -8.30
N GLU A 65 -6.89 11.27 -8.96
CA GLU A 65 -7.49 12.41 -9.67
C GLU A 65 -7.88 13.54 -8.71
N ARG A 66 -8.39 13.19 -7.52
CA ARG A 66 -8.86 14.18 -6.53
C ARG A 66 -7.75 14.71 -5.63
N TRP A 67 -6.77 13.88 -5.30
CA TRP A 67 -5.65 14.23 -4.42
C TRP A 67 -4.31 13.70 -4.95
N PRO A 68 -3.80 14.27 -6.07
CA PRO A 68 -2.61 13.79 -6.76
C PRO A 68 -1.30 13.97 -5.97
N ALA A 69 -1.31 14.79 -4.92
CA ALA A 69 -0.13 15.06 -4.09
C ALA A 69 -0.02 14.15 -2.86
N ALA A 70 -0.99 13.27 -2.63
CA ALA A 70 -0.94 12.30 -1.54
C ALA A 70 -0.06 11.10 -1.91
N THR A 71 0.53 10.50 -0.88
CA THR A 71 1.15 9.18 -0.96
C THR A 71 0.09 8.12 -0.63
N TYR A 72 -0.02 7.09 -1.47
CA TYR A 72 -0.89 5.96 -1.22
C TYR A 72 -0.05 4.72 -0.99
N MET A 73 -0.36 3.98 0.07
CA MET A 73 0.31 2.74 0.44
C MET A 73 -0.74 1.62 0.48
N VAL A 74 -0.53 0.57 -0.29
CA VAL A 74 -1.40 -0.61 -0.31
C VAL A 74 -0.61 -1.79 0.22
N TRP A 75 -1.03 -2.32 1.37
CA TRP A 75 -0.51 -3.58 1.86
C TRP A 75 -1.12 -4.73 1.06
N TYR A 76 -0.34 -5.74 0.72
CA TYR A 76 -0.83 -6.95 0.06
C TYR A 76 -0.08 -8.20 0.53
N PRO A 77 -0.78 -9.37 0.61
CA PRO A 77 -0.16 -10.65 0.95
C PRO A 77 0.55 -11.26 -0.26
N ILE A 78 1.67 -11.93 -0.02
CA ILE A 78 2.38 -12.72 -1.04
C ILE A 78 2.17 -14.19 -0.72
N LYS A 79 1.33 -14.84 -1.53
CA LYS A 79 1.15 -16.30 -1.55
C LYS A 79 2.09 -16.91 -2.58
N GLN A 80 2.02 -16.40 -3.81
CA GLN A 80 2.93 -16.67 -4.92
C GLN A 80 3.15 -15.36 -5.67
N ARG A 81 4.39 -14.93 -5.82
CA ARG A 81 4.73 -13.64 -6.45
C ARG A 81 4.16 -13.49 -7.86
N ARG A 82 4.18 -14.56 -8.66
CA ARG A 82 3.67 -14.53 -10.04
C ARG A 82 2.21 -14.13 -10.14
N SER A 83 1.38 -14.41 -9.13
CA SER A 83 -0.04 -14.03 -9.12
C SER A 83 -0.26 -12.52 -9.00
N LEU A 84 0.75 -11.77 -8.53
CA LEU A 84 0.70 -10.31 -8.36
C LEU A 84 1.04 -9.53 -9.65
N LEU A 85 1.64 -10.17 -10.65
CA LEU A 85 2.09 -9.50 -11.88
C LEU A 85 0.98 -8.73 -12.61
N PRO A 86 -0.26 -9.26 -12.75
CA PRO A 86 -1.36 -8.50 -13.35
C PRO A 86 -1.73 -7.24 -12.56
N PHE A 87 -1.70 -7.32 -11.21
CA PHE A 87 -1.93 -6.17 -10.34
C PHE A 87 -0.84 -5.10 -10.51
N PHE A 88 0.42 -5.48 -10.48
CA PHE A 88 1.55 -4.56 -10.64
C PHE A 88 1.54 -3.86 -11.99
N ARG A 89 1.25 -4.59 -13.08
CA ARG A 89 1.13 -4.00 -14.42
C ARG A 89 0.05 -2.93 -14.49
N LYS A 90 -1.10 -3.17 -13.87
CA LYS A 90 -2.20 -2.21 -13.81
C LYS A 90 -1.87 -1.02 -12.88
N ALA A 91 -1.17 -1.28 -11.76
CA ALA A 91 -0.71 -0.23 -10.85
C ALA A 91 0.30 0.72 -11.53
N ALA A 92 1.23 0.18 -12.32
CA ALA A 92 2.18 0.97 -13.10
C ALA A 92 1.50 1.93 -14.12
N ALA A 93 0.29 1.59 -14.58
CA ALA A 93 -0.49 2.37 -15.53
C ALA A 93 -1.38 3.45 -14.87
N LEU A 94 -1.40 3.56 -13.53
CA LEU A 94 -2.14 4.62 -12.84
C LEU A 94 -1.54 6.00 -13.13
N PRO A 95 -2.34 7.09 -13.05
CA PRO A 95 -1.87 8.46 -13.26
C PRO A 95 -1.07 8.96 -12.04
N THR A 96 0.14 8.46 -11.86
CA THR A 96 1.02 8.71 -10.73
C THR A 96 2.37 9.27 -11.17
N LYS A 97 3.04 10.01 -10.30
CA LYS A 97 4.41 10.51 -10.52
C LYS A 97 5.48 9.45 -10.36
N GLY A 98 5.17 8.35 -9.67
CA GLY A 98 6.04 7.22 -9.47
C GLY A 98 5.37 6.18 -8.59
N ALA A 99 5.75 4.90 -8.77
CA ALA A 99 5.25 3.79 -7.97
C ALA A 99 6.31 2.70 -7.83
N PHE A 100 6.51 2.19 -6.63
CA PHE A 100 7.36 1.03 -6.38
C PHE A 100 6.69 0.03 -5.44
N VAL A 101 7.21 -1.18 -5.40
CA VAL A 101 6.87 -2.20 -4.42
C VAL A 101 8.04 -2.46 -3.49
N ALA A 102 7.75 -2.61 -2.20
CA ALA A 102 8.67 -3.06 -1.17
C ALA A 102 8.12 -4.36 -0.58
N GLU A 103 8.83 -5.47 -0.76
CA GLU A 103 8.37 -6.81 -0.42
C GLU A 103 9.32 -7.50 0.55
N LEU A 104 8.75 -8.20 1.51
CA LEU A 104 9.43 -9.11 2.40
C LEU A 104 8.80 -10.50 2.27
N GLN A 105 9.55 -11.47 1.77
CA GLN A 105 9.19 -12.87 1.80
C GLN A 105 9.95 -13.55 2.92
N VAL A 106 9.23 -14.03 3.92
CA VAL A 106 9.82 -14.74 5.06
C VAL A 106 10.04 -16.23 4.76
N ARG A 107 9.45 -16.72 3.67
CA ARG A 107 9.59 -18.08 3.12
C ARG A 107 9.79 -18.05 1.62
N PRO A 108 10.33 -19.10 1.00
CA PRO A 108 10.46 -19.19 -0.45
C PRO A 108 9.08 -19.22 -1.14
N ASP A 109 9.04 -18.81 -2.41
CA ASP A 109 7.80 -18.66 -3.18
C ASP A 109 7.07 -19.99 -3.46
N ASP A 110 7.78 -21.10 -3.39
CA ASP A 110 7.27 -22.46 -3.55
C ASP A 110 6.83 -23.12 -2.24
N SER A 111 6.91 -22.41 -1.12
CA SER A 111 6.42 -22.92 0.17
C SER A 111 4.92 -23.25 0.07
N PRO A 112 4.47 -24.40 0.59
CA PRO A 112 3.07 -24.82 0.57
C PRO A 112 2.17 -24.00 1.51
N LEU A 113 2.77 -23.15 2.35
CA LEU A 113 2.04 -22.29 3.26
C LEU A 113 1.28 -21.19 2.53
N ARG A 114 0.13 -20.78 3.10
CA ARG A 114 -0.77 -19.83 2.41
C ARG A 114 -0.26 -18.39 2.38
N LEU A 115 0.65 -18.02 3.27
CA LEU A 115 1.23 -16.67 3.35
C LEU A 115 2.74 -16.79 3.47
N ASN A 116 3.45 -16.47 2.41
CA ASN A 116 4.90 -16.57 2.32
C ASN A 116 5.61 -15.23 2.57
N GLY A 117 4.87 -14.14 2.54
CA GLY A 117 5.36 -12.80 2.76
C GLY A 117 4.28 -11.76 2.57
N SER A 118 4.68 -10.51 2.61
CA SER A 118 3.82 -9.37 2.31
C SER A 118 4.59 -8.29 1.58
N GLY A 119 3.85 -7.38 0.96
CA GLY A 119 4.41 -6.23 0.28
C GLY A 119 3.60 -4.97 0.51
N MET A 120 4.24 -3.87 0.20
CA MET A 120 3.66 -2.55 0.20
C MET A 120 3.84 -1.95 -1.19
N LEU A 121 2.74 -1.71 -1.91
CA LEU A 121 2.75 -0.86 -3.09
C LEU A 121 2.71 0.60 -2.62
N VAL A 122 3.72 1.38 -3.00
CA VAL A 122 3.83 2.80 -2.65
C VAL A 122 3.67 3.64 -3.92
N ILE A 123 2.66 4.51 -3.93
CA ILE A 123 2.33 5.41 -5.04
C ILE A 123 2.62 6.84 -4.58
N ASN A 124 3.23 7.64 -5.46
CA ASN A 124 3.75 8.97 -5.14
C ASN A 124 4.63 8.98 -3.89
N PRO A 125 5.69 8.15 -3.85
CA PRO A 125 6.54 8.07 -2.66
C PRO A 125 7.19 9.42 -2.34
N PRO A 126 7.44 9.70 -1.06
CA PRO A 126 8.35 10.77 -0.67
C PRO A 126 9.74 10.58 -1.29
N TRP A 127 10.44 11.69 -1.49
CA TRP A 127 11.79 11.68 -2.02
C TRP A 127 12.73 10.77 -1.22
N GLN A 128 13.50 9.92 -1.89
CA GLN A 128 14.45 8.96 -1.32
C GLN A 128 13.85 7.90 -0.37
N LEU A 129 12.55 7.69 -0.34
CA LEU A 129 11.95 6.64 0.49
C LEU A 129 12.45 5.25 0.11
N ASP A 130 12.66 4.98 -1.17
CA ASP A 130 13.24 3.73 -1.68
C ASP A 130 14.64 3.47 -1.12
N GLN A 131 15.50 4.50 -1.10
CA GLN A 131 16.85 4.40 -0.55
C GLN A 131 16.83 4.16 0.96
N ALA A 132 15.92 4.79 1.67
CA ALA A 132 15.78 4.61 3.12
C ALA A 132 15.23 3.21 3.47
N LEU A 133 14.34 2.65 2.64
CA LEU A 133 13.74 1.33 2.88
C LEU A 133 14.65 0.16 2.52
N ALA A 134 15.52 0.30 1.53
CA ALA A 134 16.36 -0.80 1.06
C ALA A 134 17.17 -1.47 2.19
N PRO A 135 17.93 -0.76 3.05
CA PRO A 135 18.65 -1.39 4.16
C PRO A 135 17.71 -1.97 5.23
N VAL A 136 16.54 -1.36 5.44
CA VAL A 136 15.54 -1.86 6.39
C VAL A 136 14.99 -3.21 5.95
N LEU A 137 14.65 -3.36 4.67
CA LEU A 137 14.18 -4.63 4.11
C LEU A 137 15.23 -5.75 4.25
N ALA A 138 16.50 -5.43 4.05
CA ALA A 138 17.59 -6.39 4.22
C ALA A 138 17.69 -6.89 5.67
N VAL A 139 17.61 -5.97 6.65
CA VAL A 139 17.60 -6.31 8.08
C VAL A 139 16.38 -7.14 8.44
N LEU A 140 15.19 -6.75 7.97
CA LEU A 140 13.96 -7.50 8.24
C LEU A 140 14.03 -8.93 7.65
N ALA A 141 14.54 -9.08 6.43
CA ALA A 141 14.69 -10.39 5.81
C ALA A 141 15.66 -11.30 6.60
N SER A 142 16.77 -10.74 7.08
CA SER A 142 17.74 -11.50 7.87
C SER A 142 17.24 -11.85 9.28
N THR A 143 16.37 -11.02 9.85
CA THR A 143 15.89 -11.20 11.24
C THR A 143 14.62 -12.05 11.33
N LEU A 144 13.70 -11.87 10.40
CA LEU A 144 12.38 -12.51 10.43
C LEU A 144 12.27 -13.68 9.45
N GLY A 145 13.21 -13.80 8.52
CA GLY A 145 13.16 -14.78 7.46
C GLY A 145 13.57 -16.18 7.90
N GLU A 146 12.93 -17.19 7.33
CA GLU A 146 13.32 -18.59 7.36
C GLU A 146 14.29 -18.89 6.21
N ALA A 147 14.76 -20.13 6.09
CA ALA A 147 15.61 -20.54 4.96
C ALA A 147 14.92 -20.26 3.62
N GLY A 148 15.60 -19.53 2.73
CA GLY A 148 15.03 -19.08 1.45
C GLY A 148 14.23 -17.78 1.51
N ALA A 149 14.24 -17.07 2.64
CA ALA A 149 13.69 -15.73 2.75
C ALA A 149 14.36 -14.75 1.78
N SER A 150 13.61 -13.78 1.31
CA SER A 150 14.10 -12.75 0.39
C SER A 150 13.40 -11.43 0.60
N HIS A 151 13.99 -10.37 0.09
CA HIS A 151 13.36 -9.06 0.03
C HIS A 151 13.51 -8.46 -1.37
N ARG A 152 12.65 -7.51 -1.69
CA ARG A 152 12.65 -6.84 -2.99
C ARG A 152 12.19 -5.41 -2.83
N LEU A 153 12.86 -4.49 -3.52
CA LEU A 153 12.38 -3.15 -3.78
C LEU A 153 12.49 -2.92 -5.29
N GLU A 154 11.37 -2.65 -5.94
CA GLU A 154 11.32 -2.52 -7.39
C GLU A 154 10.38 -1.40 -7.81
N TRP A 155 10.90 -0.50 -8.66
CA TRP A 155 10.10 0.52 -9.30
C TRP A 155 9.22 -0.10 -10.39
N LEU A 156 7.90 0.04 -10.23
CA LEU A 156 6.92 -0.27 -11.28
C LEU A 156 6.80 0.87 -12.28
N ARG A 157 7.00 2.09 -11.80
CA ARG A 157 7.09 3.32 -12.58
C ARG A 157 8.10 4.25 -11.92
N GLN A 158 9.12 4.64 -12.68
CA GLN A 158 10.14 5.58 -12.21
C GLN A 158 9.55 6.97 -11.92
N PRO A 159 10.10 7.71 -10.96
CA PRO A 159 9.69 9.09 -10.70
C PRO A 159 9.87 9.98 -11.93
N THR A 160 8.88 10.85 -12.20
CA THR A 160 8.91 11.86 -13.27
C THR A 160 9.01 13.25 -12.71
#